data_b8a354c652c867d85e989dd24b6b2d6a
#
_entry.id   b8a354c652c867d85e989dd24b6b2d6a
#
_cell.length_a   1.000
_cell.length_b   1.000
_cell.length_c   1.000
_cell.angle_alpha   90.00
_cell.angle_beta   90.00
_cell.angle_gamma   90.00
#
_symmetry.space_group_name_H-M   'P 1'
#
loop_
_entity.id
_entity.type
_entity.pdbx_description
1 polymer ?
#
loop_
_entity_poly.entity_id
_entity_poly.type
_entity_poly.pdbx_seq_one_letter_code
_entity_poly.pdbx_strand_id
1 'polypeptide(L)'
;MIIGVLVLSPDSGVLRLIDGDPYIISFWRGIGVCLVIWCFALIRSPRDFAVQLTTPSWLSFGIFLSFGTSSMAFVFGVAYLGAPTMLVFVSMTPLASAVASWVIFRETTDMALWIAIGLAIAGASIAGSAIPSDTPIEGWLAAITVPGLTGLGISLTRHHPGETIWPIYGAASLCVAIVLWLALPSVIIPDGTFWLVLLNACFTVPVSFALITIAPKYLPAPEVGLYLLLETLIGPVIVWLLVQEAPRENDFIGGAVLLAALIGLFTYRMHQARRREMAL
;
A
#
# COMPACT_ATOMS: atom_id res chain seq x y z
N MET A 1 2.22 -10.20 10.61
CA MET A 1 1.81 -9.98 9.22
C MET A 1 0.33 -10.19 8.99
N ILE A 2 -0.23 -11.40 9.18
CA ILE A 2 -1.67 -11.69 8.98
C ILE A 2 -2.57 -10.68 9.68
N ILE A 3 -2.35 -10.44 10.98
CA ILE A 3 -3.14 -9.46 11.74
C ILE A 3 -3.08 -8.06 11.11
N GLY A 4 -1.88 -7.63 10.65
CA GLY A 4 -1.72 -6.34 9.99
C GLY A 4 -2.55 -6.24 8.70
N VAL A 5 -2.55 -7.30 7.88
CA VAL A 5 -3.34 -7.34 6.64
C VAL A 5 -4.84 -7.38 6.95
N LEU A 6 -5.28 -8.16 7.94
CA LEU A 6 -6.70 -8.20 8.34
C LEU A 6 -7.18 -6.85 8.88
N VAL A 7 -6.35 -6.12 9.63
CA VAL A 7 -6.66 -4.75 10.09
C VAL A 7 -6.68 -3.76 8.92
N LEU A 8 -5.85 -3.95 7.88
CA LEU A 8 -5.83 -3.10 6.69
C LEU A 8 -7.03 -3.36 5.76
N SER A 9 -7.47 -4.60 5.66
CA SER A 9 -8.51 -5.02 4.69
C SER A 9 -9.79 -4.16 4.67
N PRO A 10 -10.30 -3.61 5.80
CA PRO A 10 -11.45 -2.70 5.78
C PRO A 10 -11.12 -1.26 5.36
N ASP A 11 -9.85 -0.86 5.18
CA ASP A 11 -9.43 0.52 4.90
C ASP A 11 -10.20 1.14 3.73
N SER A 12 -10.21 0.49 2.59
CA SER A 12 -10.91 0.96 1.38
C SER A 12 -12.43 1.05 1.57
N GLY A 13 -13.02 0.11 2.32
CA GLY A 13 -14.45 0.14 2.68
C GLY A 13 -14.79 1.29 3.61
N VAL A 14 -13.95 1.56 4.62
CA VAL A 14 -14.14 2.72 5.52
C VAL A 14 -14.01 4.02 4.75
N LEU A 15 -13.05 4.15 3.81
CA LEU A 15 -12.93 5.33 2.96
C LEU A 15 -14.19 5.58 2.13
N ARG A 16 -14.81 4.53 1.59
CA ARG A 16 -16.08 4.63 0.85
C ARG A 16 -17.26 5.02 1.75
N LEU A 17 -17.29 4.57 3.02
CA LEU A 17 -18.31 4.98 3.98
C LEU A 17 -18.19 6.45 4.40
N ILE A 18 -16.97 7.02 4.40
CA ILE A 18 -16.77 8.43 4.68
C ILE A 18 -17.34 9.29 3.55
N ASP A 19 -17.20 8.86 2.29
CA ASP A 19 -17.72 9.52 1.07
C ASP A 19 -17.52 11.04 1.07
N GLY A 20 -16.29 11.46 1.42
CA GLY A 20 -15.93 12.87 1.56
C GLY A 20 -14.88 13.29 0.55
N ASP A 21 -14.52 14.59 0.57
CA ASP A 21 -13.44 15.12 -0.25
C ASP A 21 -12.12 14.39 0.02
N PRO A 22 -11.49 13.77 -1.00
CA PRO A 22 -10.24 13.01 -0.85
C PRO A 22 -9.10 13.83 -0.24
N TYR A 23 -9.06 15.12 -0.47
CA TYR A 23 -8.05 16.01 0.11
C TYR A 23 -8.23 16.15 1.62
N ILE A 24 -9.47 16.36 2.08
CA ILE A 24 -9.79 16.48 3.52
C ILE A 24 -9.52 15.15 4.23
N ILE A 25 -9.92 14.03 3.64
CA ILE A 25 -9.67 12.69 4.19
C ILE A 25 -8.15 12.45 4.29
N SER A 26 -7.39 12.77 3.24
CA SER A 26 -5.92 12.62 3.23
C SER A 26 -5.23 13.49 4.27
N PHE A 27 -5.73 14.70 4.53
CA PHE A 27 -5.24 15.58 5.58
C PHE A 27 -5.38 14.92 6.96
N TRP A 28 -6.58 14.49 7.34
CA TRP A 28 -6.83 13.88 8.64
C TRP A 28 -6.13 12.54 8.81
N ARG A 29 -6.08 11.75 7.73
CA ARG A 29 -5.30 10.50 7.69
C ARG A 29 -3.82 10.78 7.95
N GLY A 30 -3.25 11.82 7.33
CA GLY A 30 -1.87 12.24 7.55
C GLY A 30 -1.57 12.58 9.00
N ILE A 31 -2.44 13.37 9.66
CA ILE A 31 -2.29 13.72 11.09
C ILE A 31 -2.42 12.49 11.98
N GLY A 32 -3.50 11.71 11.82
CA GLY A 32 -3.76 10.56 12.68
C GLY A 32 -2.66 9.50 12.58
N VAL A 33 -2.24 9.16 11.35
CA VAL A 33 -1.14 8.23 11.12
C VAL A 33 0.16 8.73 11.74
N CYS A 34 0.50 10.02 11.55
CA CYS A 34 1.70 10.59 12.15
C CYS A 34 1.69 10.45 13.67
N LEU A 35 0.61 10.88 14.34
CA LEU A 35 0.50 10.84 15.78
C LEU A 35 0.66 9.42 16.34
N VAL A 36 -0.07 8.46 15.79
CA VAL A 36 -0.06 7.07 16.30
C VAL A 36 1.25 6.36 16.00
N ILE A 37 1.76 6.48 14.78
CA ILE A 37 3.04 5.85 14.38
C ILE A 37 4.21 6.44 15.15
N TRP A 38 4.24 7.75 15.38
CA TRP A 38 5.28 8.38 16.18
C TRP A 38 5.19 7.97 17.66
N CYS A 39 4.00 7.83 18.22
CA CYS A 39 3.84 7.26 19.55
C CYS A 39 4.42 5.83 19.62
N PHE A 40 4.12 4.97 18.65
CA PHE A 40 4.71 3.63 18.60
C PHE A 40 6.23 3.65 18.45
N ALA A 41 6.76 4.53 17.61
CA ALA A 41 8.19 4.67 17.40
C ALA A 41 8.92 5.16 18.67
N LEU A 42 8.36 6.14 19.36
CA LEU A 42 8.92 6.67 20.60
C LEU A 42 8.90 5.65 21.74
N ILE A 43 7.82 4.88 21.87
CA ILE A 43 7.72 3.83 22.89
C ILE A 43 8.73 2.71 22.62
N ARG A 44 8.90 2.33 21.34
CA ARG A 44 9.75 1.21 20.96
C ARG A 44 11.23 1.54 21.04
N SER A 45 11.65 2.65 20.46
CA SER A 45 13.05 3.05 20.40
C SER A 45 13.21 4.57 20.20
N PRO A 46 13.27 5.36 21.30
CA PRO A 46 13.46 6.82 21.21
C PRO A 46 14.74 7.23 20.49
N ARG A 47 15.81 6.43 20.64
CA ARG A 47 17.10 6.72 19.99
C ARG A 47 17.03 6.54 18.48
N ASP A 48 16.46 5.42 18.01
CA ASP A 48 16.28 5.16 16.58
C ASP A 48 15.35 6.21 15.94
N PHE A 49 14.30 6.62 16.67
CA PHE A 49 13.42 7.73 16.27
C PHE A 49 14.22 9.02 16.01
N ALA A 50 15.04 9.44 16.96
CA ALA A 50 15.83 10.67 16.84
C ALA A 50 16.84 10.56 15.69
N VAL A 51 17.59 9.45 15.61
CA VAL A 51 18.60 9.23 14.56
C VAL A 51 17.99 9.28 13.17
N GLN A 52 16.88 8.60 12.93
CA GLN A 52 16.25 8.56 11.59
C GLN A 52 15.75 9.92 11.13
N LEU A 53 15.30 10.79 12.05
CA LEU A 53 14.83 12.13 11.70
C LEU A 53 15.95 13.16 11.57
N THR A 54 17.05 13.00 12.32
CA THR A 54 18.17 13.97 12.32
C THR A 54 19.27 13.64 11.32
N THR A 55 19.42 12.36 10.95
CA THR A 55 20.43 11.91 9.97
C THR A 55 19.80 11.08 8.85
N PRO A 56 18.92 11.69 8.03
CA PRO A 56 18.24 10.97 6.96
C PRO A 56 19.22 10.51 5.88
N SER A 57 19.09 9.24 5.49
CA SER A 57 19.81 8.68 4.34
C SER A 57 19.00 8.89 3.05
N TRP A 58 19.61 8.61 1.88
CA TRP A 58 18.87 8.60 0.62
C TRP A 58 17.73 7.56 0.62
N LEU A 59 17.92 6.43 1.32
CA LEU A 59 16.87 5.42 1.54
C LEU A 59 15.71 6.01 2.34
N SER A 60 16.01 6.75 3.42
CA SER A 60 14.99 7.43 4.23
C SER A 60 14.18 8.42 3.40
N PHE A 61 14.85 9.21 2.56
CA PHE A 61 14.18 10.15 1.67
C PHE A 61 13.30 9.45 0.62
N GLY A 62 13.79 8.35 0.03
CA GLY A 62 13.02 7.53 -0.90
C GLY A 62 11.78 6.91 -0.24
N ILE A 63 11.91 6.37 0.97
CA ILE A 63 10.81 5.81 1.77
C ILE A 63 9.78 6.90 2.08
N PHE A 64 10.25 8.07 2.52
CA PHE A 64 9.41 9.23 2.83
C PHE A 64 8.53 9.64 1.63
N LEU A 65 9.14 9.86 0.47
CA LEU A 65 8.41 10.23 -0.74
C LEU A 65 7.44 9.11 -1.18
N SER A 66 7.92 7.87 -1.17
CA SER A 66 7.15 6.73 -1.65
C SER A 66 5.88 6.53 -0.83
N PHE A 67 5.98 6.39 0.47
CA PHE A 67 4.81 6.12 1.31
C PHE A 67 3.92 7.35 1.51
N GLY A 68 4.47 8.55 1.61
CA GLY A 68 3.67 9.77 1.72
C GLY A 68 2.77 9.96 0.50
N THR A 69 3.37 9.95 -0.70
CA THR A 69 2.64 10.12 -1.96
C THR A 69 1.68 8.95 -2.21
N SER A 70 2.10 7.71 -1.96
CA SER A 70 1.25 6.53 -2.16
C SER A 70 0.04 6.53 -1.23
N SER A 71 0.20 6.92 0.04
CA SER A 71 -0.91 6.99 1.00
C SER A 71 -1.97 8.00 0.58
N MET A 72 -1.57 9.18 0.10
CA MET A 72 -2.49 10.16 -0.47
C MET A 72 -3.15 9.63 -1.74
N ALA A 73 -2.35 9.13 -2.69
CA ALA A 73 -2.85 8.61 -3.96
C ALA A 73 -3.87 7.47 -3.77
N PHE A 74 -3.70 6.63 -2.72
CA PHE A 74 -4.66 5.56 -2.42
C PHE A 74 -6.06 6.10 -2.11
N VAL A 75 -6.17 7.18 -1.33
CA VAL A 75 -7.46 7.81 -1.04
C VAL A 75 -8.13 8.30 -2.32
N PHE A 76 -7.36 8.94 -3.22
CA PHE A 76 -7.86 9.39 -4.53
C PHE A 76 -8.27 8.21 -5.41
N GLY A 77 -7.48 7.13 -5.42
CA GLY A 77 -7.81 5.92 -6.17
C GLY A 77 -9.13 5.31 -5.72
N VAL A 78 -9.34 5.16 -4.41
CA VAL A 78 -10.61 4.66 -3.87
C VAL A 78 -11.78 5.58 -4.20
N ALA A 79 -11.59 6.91 -4.13
CA ALA A 79 -12.63 7.88 -4.41
C ALA A 79 -13.07 7.88 -5.88
N TYR A 80 -12.13 7.84 -6.82
CA TYR A 80 -12.42 8.03 -8.25
C TYR A 80 -12.56 6.73 -9.05
N LEU A 81 -11.85 5.67 -8.69
CA LEU A 81 -11.93 4.37 -9.39
C LEU A 81 -12.94 3.40 -8.77
N GLY A 82 -13.28 3.63 -7.50
CA GLY A 82 -13.97 2.66 -6.66
C GLY A 82 -12.99 1.75 -5.93
N ALA A 83 -13.44 1.24 -4.77
CA ALA A 83 -12.59 0.43 -3.92
C ALA A 83 -12.19 -0.92 -4.54
N PRO A 84 -13.10 -1.70 -5.18
CA PRO A 84 -12.71 -2.97 -5.79
C PRO A 84 -11.67 -2.81 -6.89
N THR A 85 -11.87 -1.87 -7.82
CA THR A 85 -10.94 -1.60 -8.92
C THR A 85 -9.57 -1.16 -8.38
N MET A 86 -9.54 -0.26 -7.38
CA MET A 86 -8.28 0.19 -6.79
C MET A 86 -7.51 -0.95 -6.14
N LEU A 87 -8.18 -1.90 -5.47
CA LEU A 87 -7.54 -3.07 -4.87
C LEU A 87 -6.92 -4.01 -5.92
N VAL A 88 -7.50 -4.11 -7.12
CA VAL A 88 -6.86 -4.82 -8.24
C VAL A 88 -5.52 -4.18 -8.58
N PHE A 89 -5.45 -2.86 -8.71
CA PHE A 89 -4.17 -2.18 -8.98
C PHE A 89 -3.17 -2.33 -7.83
N VAL A 90 -3.62 -2.21 -6.58
CA VAL A 90 -2.77 -2.42 -5.38
C VAL A 90 -2.09 -3.79 -5.39
N SER A 91 -2.77 -4.82 -5.90
CA SER A 91 -2.20 -6.17 -5.96
C SER A 91 -0.98 -6.31 -6.90
N MET A 92 -0.68 -5.29 -7.72
CA MET A 92 0.58 -5.22 -8.48
C MET A 92 1.79 -4.82 -7.63
N THR A 93 1.58 -4.38 -6.39
CA THR A 93 2.65 -3.89 -5.48
C THR A 93 3.83 -4.87 -5.32
N PRO A 94 3.64 -6.20 -5.14
CA PRO A 94 4.76 -7.14 -5.04
C PRO A 94 5.63 -7.17 -6.30
N LEU A 95 5.02 -7.05 -7.47
CA LEU A 95 5.74 -7.02 -8.75
C LEU A 95 6.50 -5.70 -8.91
N ALA A 96 5.87 -4.58 -8.57
CA ALA A 96 6.52 -3.26 -8.57
C ALA A 96 7.71 -3.24 -7.60
N SER A 97 7.59 -3.86 -6.41
CA SER A 97 8.70 -4.02 -5.47
C SER A 97 9.85 -4.85 -6.05
N ALA A 98 9.55 -5.92 -6.77
CA ALA A 98 10.56 -6.74 -7.42
C ALA A 98 11.30 -5.98 -8.55
N VAL A 99 10.57 -5.21 -9.34
CA VAL A 99 11.17 -4.33 -10.37
C VAL A 99 12.05 -3.26 -9.72
N ALA A 100 11.58 -2.61 -8.66
CA ALA A 100 12.37 -1.61 -7.93
C ALA A 100 13.67 -2.21 -7.36
N SER A 101 13.61 -3.41 -6.78
CA SER A 101 14.78 -4.13 -6.28
C SER A 101 15.77 -4.48 -7.39
N TRP A 102 15.27 -4.88 -8.57
CA TRP A 102 16.12 -5.16 -9.74
C TRP A 102 16.82 -3.88 -10.25
N VAL A 103 16.08 -2.79 -10.40
CA VAL A 103 16.62 -1.54 -10.96
C VAL A 103 17.61 -0.87 -10.00
N ILE A 104 17.27 -0.79 -8.71
CA ILE A 104 18.04 0.01 -7.73
C ILE A 104 19.16 -0.82 -7.11
N PHE A 105 18.85 -2.05 -6.70
CA PHE A 105 19.80 -2.92 -5.97
C PHE A 105 20.42 -3.99 -6.84
N ARG A 106 20.07 -4.03 -8.15
CA ARG A 106 20.57 -5.00 -9.13
C ARG A 106 20.36 -6.45 -8.66
N GLU A 107 19.28 -6.70 -7.92
CA GLU A 107 18.91 -8.07 -7.56
C GLU A 107 18.64 -8.89 -8.82
N THR A 108 19.11 -10.14 -8.86
CA THR A 108 18.90 -11.02 -10.01
C THR A 108 17.43 -11.34 -10.19
N THR A 109 16.94 -11.19 -11.40
CA THR A 109 15.56 -11.53 -11.78
C THR A 109 15.54 -12.75 -12.67
N ASP A 110 14.51 -13.57 -12.53
CA ASP A 110 14.25 -14.72 -13.36
C ASP A 110 13.18 -14.42 -14.43
N MET A 111 13.12 -15.24 -15.48
CA MET A 111 12.13 -15.08 -16.56
C MET A 111 10.69 -15.18 -16.01
N ALA A 112 10.48 -15.95 -14.94
CA ALA A 112 9.17 -16.09 -14.32
C ALA A 112 8.64 -14.74 -13.80
N LEU A 113 9.50 -13.86 -13.28
CA LEU A 113 9.11 -12.51 -12.87
C LEU A 113 8.61 -11.68 -14.05
N TRP A 114 9.31 -11.71 -15.19
CA TRP A 114 8.92 -10.95 -16.39
C TRP A 114 7.59 -11.43 -16.96
N ILE A 115 7.35 -12.74 -16.96
CA ILE A 115 6.05 -13.33 -17.36
C ILE A 115 4.95 -12.85 -16.39
N ALA A 116 5.20 -12.90 -15.07
CA ALA A 116 4.24 -12.44 -14.08
C ALA A 116 3.92 -10.95 -14.24
N ILE A 117 4.90 -10.10 -14.55
CA ILE A 117 4.70 -8.67 -14.84
C ILE A 117 3.82 -8.48 -16.08
N GLY A 118 4.09 -9.22 -17.17
CA GLY A 118 3.27 -9.16 -18.37
C GLY A 118 1.81 -9.55 -18.13
N LEU A 119 1.58 -10.63 -17.39
CA LEU A 119 0.23 -11.06 -16.98
C LEU A 119 -0.45 -10.04 -16.05
N ALA A 120 0.31 -9.44 -15.12
CA ALA A 120 -0.24 -8.42 -14.24
C ALA A 120 -0.66 -7.16 -14.99
N ILE A 121 0.13 -6.70 -15.96
CA ILE A 121 -0.23 -5.58 -16.83
C ILE A 121 -1.50 -5.92 -17.62
N ALA A 122 -1.61 -7.14 -18.16
CA ALA A 122 -2.81 -7.58 -18.86
C ALA A 122 -4.05 -7.57 -17.93
N GLY A 123 -3.92 -8.14 -16.72
CA GLY A 123 -4.99 -8.13 -15.71
C GLY A 123 -5.41 -6.71 -15.30
N ALA A 124 -4.45 -5.83 -15.03
CA ALA A 124 -4.72 -4.42 -14.71
C ALA A 124 -5.37 -3.67 -15.89
N SER A 125 -4.99 -3.98 -17.13
CA SER A 125 -5.60 -3.40 -18.33
C SER A 125 -7.06 -3.85 -18.50
N ILE A 126 -7.37 -5.10 -18.18
CA ILE A 126 -8.75 -5.62 -18.18
C ILE A 126 -9.59 -4.87 -17.13
N ALA A 127 -9.11 -4.78 -15.88
CA ALA A 127 -9.81 -4.03 -14.83
C ALA A 127 -9.95 -2.55 -15.21
N GLY A 128 -8.89 -1.95 -15.73
CA GLY A 128 -8.87 -0.55 -16.16
C GLY A 128 -9.85 -0.26 -17.31
N SER A 129 -10.15 -1.22 -18.18
CA SER A 129 -11.08 -1.03 -19.30
C SER A 129 -12.54 -0.79 -18.87
N ALA A 130 -12.89 -1.12 -17.62
CA ALA A 130 -14.21 -0.85 -17.05
C ALA A 130 -14.30 0.54 -16.38
N ILE A 131 -13.19 1.27 -16.28
CA ILE A 131 -13.18 2.61 -15.71
C ILE A 131 -13.84 3.59 -16.70
N PRO A 132 -14.82 4.41 -16.27
CA PRO A 132 -15.45 5.38 -17.13
C PRO A 132 -14.45 6.37 -17.73
N SER A 133 -14.67 6.77 -18.98
CA SER A 133 -13.76 7.68 -19.70
C SER A 133 -13.73 9.10 -19.15
N ASP A 134 -14.74 9.48 -18.38
CA ASP A 134 -14.86 10.77 -17.67
C ASP A 134 -14.21 10.77 -16.27
N THR A 135 -13.59 9.65 -15.88
CA THR A 135 -12.89 9.56 -14.61
C THR A 135 -11.75 10.58 -14.55
N PRO A 136 -11.64 11.37 -13.46
CA PRO A 136 -10.59 12.36 -13.27
C PRO A 136 -9.18 11.75 -13.42
N ILE A 137 -8.24 12.54 -13.93
CA ILE A 137 -6.85 12.11 -14.15
C ILE A 137 -6.18 11.63 -12.86
N GLU A 138 -6.58 12.19 -11.71
CA GLU A 138 -6.11 11.82 -10.38
C GLU A 138 -6.37 10.35 -10.07
N GLY A 139 -7.51 9.80 -10.51
CA GLY A 139 -7.83 8.38 -10.37
C GLY A 139 -6.86 7.51 -11.16
N TRP A 140 -6.58 7.85 -12.42
CA TRP A 140 -5.63 7.12 -13.26
C TRP A 140 -4.19 7.22 -12.75
N LEU A 141 -3.79 8.40 -12.27
CA LEU A 141 -2.50 8.58 -11.62
C LEU A 141 -2.39 7.71 -10.36
N ALA A 142 -3.45 7.62 -9.57
CA ALA A 142 -3.49 6.78 -8.38
C ALA A 142 -3.30 5.29 -8.72
N ALA A 143 -3.94 4.78 -9.79
CA ALA A 143 -3.82 3.40 -10.24
C ALA A 143 -2.36 2.97 -10.51
N ILE A 144 -1.53 3.89 -11.01
CA ILE A 144 -0.12 3.64 -11.32
C ILE A 144 0.78 3.96 -10.12
N THR A 145 0.51 5.10 -9.48
CA THR A 145 1.34 5.65 -8.40
C THR A 145 1.33 4.76 -7.16
N VAL A 146 0.16 4.25 -6.79
CA VAL A 146 0.04 3.46 -5.54
C VAL A 146 0.85 2.17 -5.61
N PRO A 147 0.66 1.25 -6.56
CA PRO A 147 1.48 0.04 -6.60
C PRO A 147 2.95 0.34 -6.86
N GLY A 148 3.26 1.32 -7.71
CA GLY A 148 4.62 1.71 -8.06
C GLY A 148 5.40 2.24 -6.86
N LEU A 149 4.88 3.26 -6.20
CA LEU A 149 5.56 3.87 -5.05
C LEU A 149 5.50 3.00 -3.79
N THR A 150 4.39 2.31 -3.52
CA THR A 150 4.35 1.35 -2.40
C THR A 150 5.38 0.24 -2.61
N GLY A 151 5.47 -0.31 -3.82
CA GLY A 151 6.48 -1.32 -4.17
C GLY A 151 7.90 -0.79 -4.03
N LEU A 152 8.17 0.43 -4.48
CA LEU A 152 9.45 1.11 -4.27
C LEU A 152 9.75 1.28 -2.77
N GLY A 153 8.80 1.80 -2.00
CA GLY A 153 8.93 1.98 -0.56
C GLY A 153 9.25 0.67 0.18
N ILE A 154 8.59 -0.45 -0.18
CA ILE A 154 8.87 -1.78 0.37
C ILE A 154 10.30 -2.22 0.02
N SER A 155 10.73 -2.05 -1.24
CA SER A 155 12.10 -2.39 -1.67
C SER A 155 13.15 -1.60 -0.90
N LEU A 156 12.96 -0.29 -0.73
CA LEU A 156 13.86 0.57 0.04
C LEU A 156 13.88 0.19 1.53
N THR A 157 12.73 -0.15 2.10
CA THR A 157 12.60 -0.56 3.51
C THR A 157 13.41 -1.81 3.83
N ARG A 158 13.47 -2.78 2.93
CA ARG A 158 14.28 -4.01 3.10
C ARG A 158 15.76 -3.71 3.25
N HIS A 159 16.26 -2.65 2.65
CA HIS A 159 17.66 -2.23 2.66
C HIS A 159 17.96 -1.13 3.70
N HIS A 160 16.92 -0.64 4.38
CA HIS A 160 17.07 0.40 5.39
C HIS A 160 17.68 -0.17 6.69
N PRO A 161 18.73 0.47 7.27
CA PRO A 161 19.44 -0.06 8.45
C PRO A 161 18.67 0.05 9.77
N GLY A 162 17.67 0.97 9.87
CA GLY A 162 16.88 1.17 11.08
C GLY A 162 16.04 -0.06 11.46
N GLU A 163 15.73 -0.21 12.75
CA GLU A 163 14.88 -1.30 13.24
C GLU A 163 13.47 -1.27 12.62
N THR A 164 12.93 -0.07 12.44
CA THR A 164 11.64 0.19 11.81
C THR A 164 11.77 1.40 10.88
N ILE A 165 10.75 1.63 10.06
CA ILE A 165 10.64 2.86 9.24
C ILE A 165 9.60 3.82 9.81
N TRP A 166 9.10 3.57 11.01
CA TRP A 166 8.00 4.33 11.62
C TRP A 166 8.27 5.83 11.73
N PRO A 167 9.50 6.29 12.15
CA PRO A 167 9.78 7.72 12.19
C PRO A 167 9.64 8.39 10.84
N ILE A 168 10.14 7.75 9.79
CA ILE A 168 10.10 8.24 8.40
C ILE A 168 8.67 8.24 7.87
N TYR A 169 7.91 7.17 8.12
CA TYR A 169 6.53 7.05 7.66
C TYR A 169 5.62 8.09 8.34
N GLY A 170 5.79 8.32 9.65
CA GLY A 170 5.08 9.38 10.36
C GLY A 170 5.43 10.78 9.83
N ALA A 171 6.71 11.04 9.53
CA ALA A 171 7.15 12.30 8.93
C ALA A 171 6.55 12.50 7.51
N ALA A 172 6.48 11.45 6.70
CA ALA A 172 5.86 11.48 5.39
C ALA A 172 4.37 11.83 5.48
N SER A 173 3.65 11.19 6.40
CA SER A 173 2.24 11.43 6.66
C SER A 173 1.97 12.86 7.14
N LEU A 174 2.82 13.37 8.03
CA LEU A 174 2.76 14.75 8.50
C LEU A 174 3.02 15.75 7.38
N CYS A 175 3.99 15.49 6.52
CA CYS A 175 4.29 16.34 5.37
C CYS A 175 3.08 16.46 4.43
N VAL A 176 2.41 15.35 4.12
CA VAL A 176 1.17 15.35 3.34
C VAL A 176 0.11 16.22 4.02
N ALA A 177 -0.08 16.07 5.33
CA ALA A 177 -1.04 16.89 6.08
C ALA A 177 -0.67 18.37 6.03
N ILE A 178 0.58 18.74 6.22
CA ILE A 178 1.03 20.16 6.16
C ILE A 178 0.80 20.74 4.77
N VAL A 179 1.17 20.02 3.71
CA VAL A 179 0.97 20.47 2.33
C VAL A 179 -0.51 20.72 2.05
N LEU A 180 -1.38 19.80 2.46
CA LEU A 180 -2.82 19.93 2.28
C LEU A 180 -3.42 21.06 3.13
N TRP A 181 -2.94 21.25 4.36
CA TRP A 181 -3.38 22.37 5.21
C TRP A 181 -3.05 23.73 4.59
N LEU A 182 -1.90 23.84 3.94
CA LEU A 182 -1.51 25.08 3.25
C LEU A 182 -2.27 25.30 1.93
N ALA A 183 -2.70 24.23 1.28
CA ALA A 183 -3.36 24.26 -0.01
C ALA A 183 -4.89 24.42 0.08
N LEU A 184 -5.50 23.92 1.17
CA LEU A 184 -6.95 23.87 1.33
C LEU A 184 -7.49 25.10 2.10
N PRO A 185 -8.62 25.67 1.68
CA PRO A 185 -9.26 26.76 2.40
C PRO A 185 -9.91 26.30 3.72
N SER A 186 -10.22 25.01 3.82
CA SER A 186 -10.91 24.40 4.96
C SER A 186 -10.59 22.90 5.02
N VAL A 187 -10.48 22.36 6.23
CA VAL A 187 -10.24 20.94 6.52
C VAL A 187 -11.33 20.34 7.43
N ILE A 188 -12.56 20.83 7.29
CA ILE A 188 -13.70 20.41 8.11
C ILE A 188 -14.14 19.02 7.66
N ILE A 189 -14.26 18.10 8.63
CA ILE A 189 -14.78 16.76 8.39
C ILE A 189 -16.28 16.84 8.10
N PRO A 190 -16.80 16.10 7.09
CA PRO A 190 -18.24 16.04 6.84
C PRO A 190 -19.02 15.56 8.09
N ASP A 191 -20.19 16.13 8.29
CA ASP A 191 -21.05 15.79 9.43
C ASP A 191 -21.36 14.28 9.45
N GLY A 192 -21.31 13.69 10.64
CA GLY A 192 -21.59 12.27 10.84
C GLY A 192 -20.45 11.30 10.53
N THR A 193 -19.38 11.73 9.86
CA THR A 193 -18.26 10.84 9.45
C THR A 193 -17.04 10.92 10.37
N PHE A 194 -17.07 11.78 11.38
CA PHE A 194 -15.94 12.02 12.29
C PHE A 194 -15.33 10.72 12.85
N TRP A 195 -16.18 9.81 13.37
CA TRP A 195 -15.69 8.56 13.95
C TRP A 195 -15.07 7.61 12.93
N LEU A 196 -15.57 7.62 11.68
CA LEU A 196 -14.99 6.82 10.58
C LEU A 196 -13.62 7.36 10.18
N VAL A 197 -13.48 8.69 10.08
CA VAL A 197 -12.18 9.34 9.81
C VAL A 197 -11.19 9.01 10.93
N LEU A 198 -11.61 9.11 12.19
CA LEU A 198 -10.78 8.80 13.34
C LEU A 198 -10.38 7.31 13.38
N LEU A 199 -11.32 6.40 13.12
CA LEU A 199 -11.06 4.96 13.01
C LEU A 199 -10.02 4.67 11.92
N ASN A 200 -10.18 5.28 10.74
CA ASN A 200 -9.26 5.10 9.63
C ASN A 200 -7.87 5.65 9.95
N ALA A 201 -7.79 6.92 10.36
CA ALA A 201 -6.56 7.66 10.55
C ALA A 201 -5.75 7.23 11.78
N CYS A 202 -6.43 6.86 12.88
CA CYS A 202 -5.75 6.56 14.15
C CYS A 202 -5.68 5.07 14.49
N PHE A 203 -6.42 4.23 13.81
CA PHE A 203 -6.41 2.79 14.09
C PHE A 203 -6.10 1.94 12.86
N THR A 204 -6.97 1.94 11.85
CA THR A 204 -6.87 1.02 10.71
C THR A 204 -5.50 1.14 10.03
N VAL A 205 -5.12 2.32 9.59
CA VAL A 205 -3.88 2.53 8.84
C VAL A 205 -2.63 2.42 9.70
N PRO A 206 -2.49 3.15 10.82
CA PRO A 206 -1.24 3.12 11.57
C PRO A 206 -0.97 1.75 12.21
N VAL A 207 -1.99 1.06 12.72
CA VAL A 207 -1.81 -0.26 13.34
C VAL A 207 -1.43 -1.30 12.28
N SER A 208 -2.11 -1.31 11.13
CA SER A 208 -1.79 -2.24 10.05
C SER A 208 -0.38 -2.00 9.50
N PHE A 209 -0.02 -0.75 9.21
CA PHE A 209 1.33 -0.43 8.69
C PHE A 209 2.43 -0.69 9.72
N ALA A 210 2.20 -0.43 11.01
CA ALA A 210 3.16 -0.80 12.05
C ALA A 210 3.46 -2.30 12.04
N LEU A 211 2.44 -3.14 11.88
CA LEU A 211 2.58 -4.60 11.83
C LEU A 211 3.14 -5.11 10.50
N ILE A 212 2.72 -4.53 9.38
CA ILE A 212 3.16 -4.94 8.04
C ILE A 212 4.63 -4.58 7.81
N THR A 213 5.06 -3.39 8.20
CA THR A 213 6.43 -2.91 7.94
C THR A 213 7.50 -3.55 8.79
N ILE A 214 7.14 -4.19 9.90
CA ILE A 214 8.07 -5.02 10.70
C ILE A 214 8.28 -6.39 10.05
N ALA A 215 7.28 -6.94 9.39
CA ALA A 215 7.29 -8.32 8.90
C ALA A 215 8.47 -8.66 7.97
N PRO A 216 8.89 -7.80 7.02
CA PRO A 216 10.02 -8.08 6.13
C PRO A 216 11.36 -8.31 6.83
N LYS A 217 11.47 -7.95 8.11
CA LYS A 217 12.67 -8.20 8.92
C LYS A 217 12.74 -9.62 9.49
N TYR A 218 11.59 -10.27 9.62
CA TYR A 218 11.46 -11.58 10.25
C TYR A 218 10.97 -12.67 9.29
N LEU A 219 10.41 -12.29 8.14
CA LEU A 219 9.84 -13.20 7.17
C LEU A 219 10.60 -13.11 5.84
N PRO A 220 10.80 -14.24 5.15
CA PRO A 220 11.30 -14.25 3.79
C PRO A 220 10.41 -13.45 2.85
N ALA A 221 11.02 -12.79 1.86
CA ALA A 221 10.27 -11.95 0.90
C ALA A 221 9.09 -12.66 0.21
N PRO A 222 9.19 -13.95 -0.19
CA PRO A 222 8.05 -14.68 -0.76
C PRO A 222 6.86 -14.80 0.20
N GLU A 223 7.12 -15.03 1.49
CA GLU A 223 6.06 -15.13 2.50
C GLU A 223 5.36 -13.79 2.72
N VAL A 224 6.12 -12.69 2.78
CA VAL A 224 5.53 -11.33 2.87
C VAL A 224 4.59 -11.09 1.70
N GLY A 225 5.00 -11.45 0.48
CA GLY A 225 4.17 -11.35 -0.72
C GLY A 225 2.86 -12.13 -0.62
N LEU A 226 2.91 -13.38 -0.13
CA LEU A 226 1.72 -14.22 0.06
C LEU A 226 0.72 -13.60 1.04
N TYR A 227 1.20 -13.03 2.15
CA TYR A 227 0.32 -12.36 3.10
C TYR A 227 -0.35 -11.12 2.53
N LEU A 228 0.34 -10.34 1.68
CA LEU A 228 -0.27 -9.19 1.01
C LEU A 228 -1.37 -9.60 0.01
N LEU A 229 -1.29 -10.81 -0.59
CA LEU A 229 -2.38 -11.32 -1.43
C LEU A 229 -3.69 -11.54 -0.67
N LEU A 230 -3.64 -11.76 0.65
CA LEU A 230 -4.86 -11.88 1.47
C LEU A 230 -5.68 -10.58 1.42
N GLU A 231 -5.04 -9.41 1.40
CA GLU A 231 -5.73 -8.13 1.28
C GLU A 231 -6.51 -8.05 -0.03
N THR A 232 -5.91 -8.48 -1.14
CA THR A 232 -6.54 -8.47 -2.45
C THR A 232 -7.76 -9.40 -2.53
N LEU A 233 -7.77 -10.48 -1.76
CA LEU A 233 -8.89 -11.41 -1.70
C LEU A 233 -9.97 -10.95 -0.72
N ILE A 234 -9.58 -10.51 0.47
CA ILE A 234 -10.49 -10.17 1.56
C ILE A 234 -11.06 -8.75 1.39
N GLY A 235 -10.26 -7.80 0.90
CA GLY A 235 -10.63 -6.40 0.75
C GLY A 235 -11.92 -6.20 -0.07
N PRO A 236 -12.03 -6.70 -1.31
CA PRO A 236 -13.23 -6.55 -2.11
C PRO A 236 -14.47 -7.16 -1.47
N VAL A 237 -14.33 -8.28 -0.74
CA VAL A 237 -15.44 -8.92 0.00
C VAL A 237 -15.92 -8.02 1.13
N ILE A 238 -14.99 -7.43 1.90
CA ILE A 238 -15.33 -6.50 2.97
C ILE A 238 -15.99 -5.24 2.40
N VAL A 239 -15.48 -4.67 1.32
CA VAL A 239 -16.08 -3.52 0.63
C VAL A 239 -17.51 -3.84 0.20
N TRP A 240 -17.72 -4.99 -0.43
CA TRP A 240 -19.05 -5.40 -0.84
C TRP A 240 -20.02 -5.55 0.34
N LEU A 241 -19.56 -6.13 1.44
CA LEU A 241 -20.39 -6.29 2.65
C LEU A 241 -20.69 -4.95 3.35
N LEU A 242 -19.73 -4.02 3.38
CA LEU A 242 -19.88 -2.75 4.10
C LEU A 242 -20.65 -1.70 3.30
N VAL A 243 -20.38 -1.60 2.00
CA VAL A 243 -20.84 -0.47 1.15
C VAL A 243 -21.75 -0.95 0.02
N GLN A 244 -21.94 -2.27 -0.12
CA GLN A 244 -22.70 -2.91 -1.24
C GLN A 244 -22.10 -2.56 -2.63
N GLU A 245 -20.87 -2.12 -2.68
CA GLU A 245 -20.14 -1.86 -3.92
C GLU A 245 -19.58 -3.19 -4.45
N ALA A 246 -20.32 -3.80 -5.36
CA ALA A 246 -19.89 -5.04 -6.00
C ALA A 246 -18.75 -4.77 -6.99
N PRO A 247 -17.69 -5.62 -7.02
CA PRO A 247 -16.69 -5.57 -8.07
C PRO A 247 -17.34 -5.73 -9.45
N ARG A 248 -16.87 -4.99 -10.44
CA ARG A 248 -17.30 -5.12 -11.84
C ARG A 248 -16.79 -6.46 -12.41
N GLU A 249 -17.40 -6.96 -13.46
CA GLU A 249 -16.95 -8.20 -14.13
C GLU A 249 -15.47 -8.12 -14.52
N ASN A 250 -15.03 -6.97 -15.03
CA ASN A 250 -13.64 -6.75 -15.42
C ASN A 250 -12.68 -6.71 -14.22
N ASP A 251 -13.12 -6.27 -13.03
CA ASP A 251 -12.34 -6.34 -11.81
C ASP A 251 -12.11 -7.80 -11.37
N PHE A 252 -13.14 -8.66 -11.51
CA PHE A 252 -13.01 -10.10 -11.25
C PHE A 252 -12.06 -10.77 -12.23
N ILE A 253 -12.21 -10.53 -13.53
CA ILE A 253 -11.36 -11.14 -14.56
C ILE A 253 -9.91 -10.63 -14.41
N GLY A 254 -9.74 -9.32 -14.34
CA GLY A 254 -8.42 -8.69 -14.18
C GLY A 254 -7.72 -9.12 -12.89
N GLY A 255 -8.46 -9.12 -11.78
CA GLY A 255 -7.99 -9.59 -10.49
C GLY A 255 -7.61 -11.08 -10.49
N ALA A 256 -8.41 -11.94 -11.12
CA ALA A 256 -8.11 -13.36 -11.24
C ALA A 256 -6.84 -13.63 -12.06
N VAL A 257 -6.65 -12.93 -13.19
CA VAL A 257 -5.42 -13.02 -14.00
C VAL A 257 -4.20 -12.60 -13.18
N LEU A 258 -4.31 -11.49 -12.45
CA LEU A 258 -3.23 -10.94 -11.63
C LEU A 258 -2.88 -11.87 -10.45
N LEU A 259 -3.89 -12.38 -9.74
CA LEU A 259 -3.69 -13.36 -8.67
C LEU A 259 -3.06 -14.65 -9.18
N ALA A 260 -3.50 -15.16 -10.33
CA ALA A 260 -2.89 -16.35 -10.95
C ALA A 260 -1.41 -16.11 -11.29
N ALA A 261 -1.06 -14.93 -11.82
CA ALA A 261 0.31 -14.55 -12.10
C ALA A 261 1.18 -14.52 -10.83
N LEU A 262 0.67 -13.92 -9.75
CA LEU A 262 1.36 -13.84 -8.46
C LEU A 262 1.53 -15.22 -7.81
N ILE A 263 0.46 -16.02 -7.73
CA ILE A 263 0.51 -17.38 -7.17
C ILE A 263 1.48 -18.24 -7.99
N GLY A 264 1.44 -18.16 -9.32
CA GLY A 264 2.37 -18.86 -10.21
C GLY A 264 3.82 -18.47 -9.94
N LEU A 265 4.12 -17.18 -9.81
CA LEU A 265 5.46 -16.69 -9.49
C LEU A 265 5.94 -17.20 -8.12
N PHE A 266 5.09 -17.12 -7.09
CA PHE A 266 5.45 -17.56 -5.74
C PHE A 266 5.68 -19.06 -5.67
N THR A 267 4.80 -19.88 -6.26
CA THR A 267 4.96 -21.33 -6.29
C THR A 267 6.22 -21.74 -7.03
N TYR A 268 6.53 -21.10 -8.15
CA TYR A 268 7.77 -21.33 -8.89
C TYR A 268 9.00 -21.02 -8.03
N ARG A 269 9.04 -19.87 -7.36
CA ARG A 269 10.16 -19.48 -6.48
C ARG A 269 10.33 -20.41 -5.28
N MET A 270 9.23 -20.84 -4.67
CA MET A 270 9.27 -21.81 -3.58
C MET A 270 9.85 -23.16 -4.03
N HIS A 271 9.46 -23.63 -5.22
CA HIS A 271 10.03 -24.85 -5.77
C HIS A 271 11.53 -24.73 -6.09
N GLN A 272 11.96 -23.58 -6.60
CA GLN A 272 13.39 -23.33 -6.80
C GLN A 272 14.18 -23.30 -5.48
N ALA A 273 13.66 -22.64 -4.45
CA ALA A 273 14.31 -22.58 -3.14
C ALA A 273 14.50 -23.98 -2.55
N ARG A 274 13.44 -24.80 -2.55
CA ARG A 274 13.52 -26.19 -2.07
C ARG A 274 14.52 -27.07 -2.85
N ARG A 275 14.60 -26.89 -4.17
CA ARG A 275 15.58 -27.62 -5.00
C ARG A 275 17.03 -27.24 -4.67
N ARG A 276 17.28 -25.98 -4.32
CA ARG A 276 18.62 -25.53 -3.90
C ARG A 276 19.01 -26.09 -2.54
N GLU A 277 18.08 -26.17 -1.59
CA GLU A 277 18.30 -26.76 -0.27
C GLU A 277 18.58 -28.28 -0.33
N MET A 278 17.93 -29.00 -1.27
CA MET A 278 18.19 -30.46 -1.47
C MET A 278 19.46 -30.75 -2.25
N ALA A 279 20.08 -29.76 -2.87
CA ALA A 279 21.32 -29.91 -3.64
C ALA A 279 22.59 -29.58 -2.84
N LEU A 280 22.45 -29.09 -1.60
CA LEU A 280 23.50 -28.83 -0.61
C LEU A 280 23.58 -29.95 0.40
#